data_be08618ebd2499a3e7d1e7fd22856da4
#
_entry.id   be08618ebd2499a3e7d1e7fd22856da4
#
_cell.length_a   1.000
_cell.length_b   1.000
_cell.length_c   1.000
_cell.angle_alpha   90.00
_cell.angle_beta   90.00
_cell.angle_gamma   90.00
#
_symmetry.space_group_name_H-M   'P 1'
#
loop_
_entity.id
_entity.type
_entity.pdbx_description
1 polymer ?
#
loop_
_entity_poly.entity_id
_entity_poly.type
_entity_poly.pdbx_seq_one_letter_code
_entity_poly.pdbx_strand_id
1 'polypeptide(L)'
;VGILQALSATGVITYGSAIPIIMGQNIGTCVTALISSVGANKNARRAAMVHLYFNIIGVTVFLAGFYGLNAVVHFDFVNETIAAWGIAVVHSAFNIAATLILLPFANGLEKLAILTIPDDAEKESFALLDERLLNTPAVAVARARSATADMAELARVGVMQAMSLTHTWDDTLAQKVRDEESKVDQYEDALGTYLVKLSSCELNHADSQSVNTLLHTISDFERISDHSVNLLESAQEMHTKEINFSTDAREELQV
;
A
#
# COMPACT_ATOMS: atom_id res chain seq x y z
N VAL A 1 -5.24 -22.92 -8.12
CA VAL A 1 -6.00 -23.27 -9.34
C VAL A 1 -5.44 -24.55 -9.96
N GLY A 2 -4.13 -24.72 -10.21
CA GLY A 2 -3.54 -25.87 -10.91
C GLY A 2 -3.87 -27.24 -10.28
N ILE A 3 -3.81 -27.36 -8.94
CA ILE A 3 -4.16 -28.60 -8.24
C ILE A 3 -5.64 -28.95 -8.46
N LEU A 4 -6.53 -27.95 -8.40
CA LEU A 4 -7.96 -28.17 -8.62
C LEU A 4 -8.25 -28.59 -10.07
N GLN A 5 -7.54 -28.00 -11.05
CA GLN A 5 -7.62 -28.39 -12.46
C GLN A 5 -7.13 -29.84 -12.69
N ALA A 6 -6.00 -30.21 -12.06
CA ALA A 6 -5.49 -31.57 -12.15
C ALA A 6 -6.48 -32.59 -11.54
N LEU A 7 -7.09 -32.28 -10.41
CA LEU A 7 -8.11 -33.09 -9.79
C LEU A 7 -9.41 -33.16 -10.62
N SER A 8 -9.79 -32.08 -11.30
CA SER A 8 -10.98 -32.10 -12.17
C SER A 8 -10.82 -33.07 -13.36
N ALA A 9 -9.59 -33.23 -13.85
CA ALA A 9 -9.30 -34.19 -14.91
C ALA A 9 -9.54 -35.67 -14.52
N THR A 10 -9.54 -35.97 -13.21
CA THR A 10 -9.84 -37.32 -12.70
C THR A 10 -11.36 -37.64 -12.66
N GLY A 11 -12.22 -36.63 -12.88
CA GLY A 11 -13.68 -36.80 -12.82
C GLY A 11 -14.26 -37.00 -11.40
N VAL A 12 -13.46 -36.79 -10.37
CA VAL A 12 -13.88 -37.01 -8.96
C VAL A 12 -14.54 -35.75 -8.36
N ILE A 13 -14.23 -34.54 -8.89
CA ILE A 13 -14.69 -33.29 -8.32
C ILE A 13 -15.98 -32.82 -8.99
N THR A 14 -17.01 -32.54 -8.17
CA THR A 14 -18.27 -31.94 -8.63
C THR A 14 -18.26 -30.41 -8.49
N TYR A 15 -19.21 -29.72 -9.15
CA TYR A 15 -19.42 -28.30 -8.96
C TYR A 15 -19.65 -27.92 -7.48
N GLY A 16 -20.40 -28.72 -6.75
CA GLY A 16 -20.69 -28.50 -5.34
C GLY A 16 -19.45 -28.48 -4.44
N SER A 17 -18.44 -29.31 -4.75
CA SER A 17 -17.17 -29.31 -4.02
C SER A 17 -16.17 -28.29 -4.55
N ALA A 18 -16.21 -28.02 -5.85
CA ALA A 18 -15.27 -27.07 -6.49
C ALA A 18 -15.57 -25.61 -6.14
N ILE A 19 -16.84 -25.21 -6.09
CA ILE A 19 -17.24 -23.82 -5.84
C ILE A 19 -16.64 -23.27 -4.54
N PRO A 20 -16.78 -23.88 -3.36
CA PRO A 20 -16.18 -23.34 -2.13
C PRO A 20 -14.64 -23.32 -2.18
N ILE A 21 -14.01 -24.28 -2.87
CA ILE A 21 -12.55 -24.29 -3.06
C ILE A 21 -12.11 -23.11 -3.92
N ILE A 22 -12.81 -22.82 -5.03
CA ILE A 22 -12.53 -21.65 -5.88
C ILE A 22 -12.71 -20.36 -5.09
N MET A 23 -13.74 -20.25 -4.27
CA MET A 23 -13.97 -19.08 -3.41
C MET A 23 -12.84 -18.91 -2.38
N GLY A 24 -12.40 -19.99 -1.74
CA GLY A 24 -11.26 -19.99 -0.83
C GLY A 24 -9.95 -19.55 -1.50
N GLN A 25 -9.75 -19.90 -2.77
CA GLN A 25 -8.58 -19.43 -3.54
C GLN A 25 -8.58 -17.91 -3.73
N ASN A 26 -9.73 -17.27 -3.92
CA ASN A 26 -9.84 -15.81 -4.02
C ASN A 26 -9.41 -15.13 -2.72
N ILE A 27 -9.82 -15.63 -1.55
CA ILE A 27 -9.33 -15.14 -0.26
C ILE A 27 -7.81 -15.39 -0.13
N GLY A 28 -7.33 -16.57 -0.56
CA GLY A 28 -5.92 -16.93 -0.52
C GLY A 28 -5.01 -15.97 -1.29
N THR A 29 -5.48 -15.38 -2.39
CA THR A 29 -4.69 -14.39 -3.16
C THR A 29 -4.45 -13.10 -2.38
N CYS A 30 -5.29 -12.76 -1.40
CA CYS A 30 -5.11 -11.56 -0.59
C CYS A 30 -3.89 -11.65 0.34
N VAL A 31 -3.45 -12.88 0.69
CA VAL A 31 -2.29 -13.09 1.57
C VAL A 31 -1.01 -12.51 0.94
N THR A 32 -0.84 -12.64 -0.37
CA THR A 32 0.34 -12.07 -1.05
C THR A 32 0.34 -10.55 -1.00
N ALA A 33 -0.82 -9.91 -1.21
CA ALA A 33 -0.96 -8.46 -1.10
C ALA A 33 -0.71 -7.98 0.35
N LEU A 34 -1.19 -8.72 1.35
CA LEU A 34 -0.94 -8.40 2.76
C LEU A 34 0.55 -8.51 3.12
N ILE A 35 1.23 -9.58 2.67
CA ILE A 35 2.67 -9.75 2.91
C ILE A 35 3.45 -8.62 2.23
N SER A 36 3.13 -8.29 0.97
CA SER A 36 3.79 -7.20 0.23
C SER A 36 3.53 -5.82 0.84
N SER A 37 2.48 -5.67 1.64
CA SER A 37 2.17 -4.41 2.32
C SER A 37 2.88 -4.23 3.68
N VAL A 38 3.61 -5.25 4.14
CA VAL A 38 4.42 -5.14 5.37
C VAL A 38 5.59 -4.20 5.10
N GLY A 39 5.72 -3.16 5.88
CA GLY A 39 6.72 -2.11 5.68
C GLY A 39 6.36 -1.07 4.62
N ALA A 40 5.23 -1.21 3.91
CA ALA A 40 4.75 -0.21 2.97
C ALA A 40 3.99 0.92 3.69
N ASN A 41 3.83 2.06 3.00
CA ASN A 41 3.08 3.20 3.50
C ASN A 41 1.61 2.84 3.83
N LYS A 42 0.92 3.69 4.59
CA LYS A 42 -0.45 3.45 5.07
C LYS A 42 -1.45 3.21 3.94
N ASN A 43 -1.31 3.94 2.83
CA ASN A 43 -2.23 3.82 1.70
C ASN A 43 -2.08 2.47 0.99
N ALA A 44 -0.86 1.96 0.84
CA ALA A 44 -0.59 0.62 0.32
C ALA A 44 -1.16 -0.48 1.25
N ARG A 45 -1.00 -0.32 2.57
CA ARG A 45 -1.59 -1.22 3.57
C ARG A 45 -3.11 -1.18 3.55
N ARG A 46 -3.73 0.01 3.42
CA ARG A 46 -5.19 0.18 3.25
C ARG A 46 -5.68 -0.48 1.97
N ALA A 47 -4.96 -0.33 0.85
CA ALA A 47 -5.31 -1.00 -0.40
C ALA A 47 -5.31 -2.52 -0.26
N ALA A 48 -4.33 -3.11 0.43
CA ALA A 48 -4.30 -4.54 0.75
C ALA A 48 -5.49 -4.97 1.63
N MET A 49 -5.90 -4.13 2.59
CA MET A 49 -7.09 -4.38 3.42
C MET A 49 -8.39 -4.28 2.63
N VAL A 50 -8.53 -3.32 1.71
CA VAL A 50 -9.68 -3.23 0.80
C VAL A 50 -9.79 -4.50 -0.04
N HIS A 51 -8.67 -5.00 -0.58
CA HIS A 51 -8.63 -6.24 -1.35
C HIS A 51 -9.06 -7.44 -0.49
N LEU A 52 -8.61 -7.53 0.76
CA LEU A 52 -9.04 -8.58 1.70
C LEU A 52 -10.55 -8.51 1.99
N TYR A 53 -11.07 -7.33 2.34
CA TYR A 53 -12.48 -7.15 2.66
C TYR A 53 -13.37 -7.41 1.46
N PHE A 54 -12.98 -6.95 0.27
CA PHE A 54 -13.69 -7.24 -0.97
C PHE A 54 -13.86 -8.76 -1.16
N ASN A 55 -12.78 -9.52 -1.01
CA ASN A 55 -12.84 -10.96 -1.21
C ASN A 55 -13.59 -11.68 -0.08
N ILE A 56 -13.41 -11.32 1.19
CA ILE A 56 -14.13 -11.95 2.31
C ILE A 56 -15.64 -11.69 2.19
N ILE A 57 -16.04 -10.45 1.97
CA ILE A 57 -17.46 -10.07 1.85
C ILE A 57 -18.05 -10.70 0.59
N GLY A 58 -17.36 -10.58 -0.56
CA GLY A 58 -17.81 -11.15 -1.82
C GLY A 58 -18.02 -12.66 -1.75
N VAL A 59 -17.06 -13.40 -1.19
CA VAL A 59 -17.15 -14.85 -0.99
C VAL A 59 -18.29 -15.19 -0.05
N THR A 60 -18.42 -14.50 1.08
CA THR A 60 -19.48 -14.76 2.06
C THR A 60 -20.86 -14.55 1.46
N VAL A 61 -21.08 -13.43 0.78
CA VAL A 61 -22.36 -13.09 0.13
C VAL A 61 -22.68 -14.10 -0.99
N PHE A 62 -21.66 -14.43 -1.80
CA PHE A 62 -21.84 -15.37 -2.91
C PHE A 62 -22.19 -16.78 -2.42
N LEU A 63 -21.44 -17.33 -1.45
CA LEU A 63 -21.70 -18.67 -0.91
C LEU A 63 -23.06 -18.72 -0.20
N ALA A 64 -23.37 -17.72 0.62
CA ALA A 64 -24.67 -17.64 1.29
C ALA A 64 -25.83 -17.58 0.27
N GLY A 65 -25.70 -16.74 -0.76
CA GLY A 65 -26.68 -16.61 -1.83
C GLY A 65 -26.80 -17.87 -2.66
N PHE A 66 -25.68 -18.46 -3.09
CA PHE A 66 -25.66 -19.66 -3.91
C PHE A 66 -26.26 -20.87 -3.19
N TYR A 67 -25.79 -21.17 -1.98
CA TYR A 67 -26.32 -22.32 -1.23
C TYR A 67 -27.72 -22.07 -0.70
N GLY A 68 -28.07 -20.85 -0.34
CA GLY A 68 -29.45 -20.49 0.02
C GLY A 68 -30.41 -20.68 -1.14
N LEU A 69 -30.02 -20.27 -2.35
CA LEU A 69 -30.82 -20.46 -3.56
C LEU A 69 -30.88 -21.96 -3.94
N ASN A 70 -29.76 -22.67 -3.83
CA ASN A 70 -29.71 -24.10 -4.12
C ASN A 70 -30.60 -24.93 -3.17
N ALA A 71 -30.75 -24.50 -1.92
CA ALA A 71 -31.65 -25.16 -0.97
C ALA A 71 -33.14 -25.10 -1.38
N VAL A 72 -33.51 -24.07 -2.18
CA VAL A 72 -34.87 -23.88 -2.67
C VAL A 72 -35.05 -24.46 -4.07
N VAL A 73 -34.10 -24.19 -4.98
CA VAL A 73 -34.21 -24.52 -6.42
C VAL A 73 -33.68 -25.93 -6.74
N HIS A 74 -32.79 -26.46 -5.91
CA HIS A 74 -32.12 -27.77 -6.09
C HIS A 74 -31.45 -27.89 -7.46
N PHE A 75 -30.37 -27.12 -7.69
CA PHE A 75 -29.63 -27.15 -8.95
C PHE A 75 -29.00 -28.52 -9.23
N ASP A 76 -29.40 -29.18 -10.30
CA ASP A 76 -28.90 -30.51 -10.69
C ASP A 76 -27.42 -30.52 -10.97
N PHE A 77 -26.89 -29.43 -11.59
CA PHE A 77 -25.47 -29.33 -11.95
C PHE A 77 -24.51 -29.36 -10.75
N VAL A 78 -24.98 -29.08 -9.53
CA VAL A 78 -24.14 -29.14 -8.33
C VAL A 78 -23.49 -30.51 -8.13
N ASN A 79 -24.19 -31.55 -8.54
CA ASN A 79 -23.74 -32.96 -8.44
C ASN A 79 -22.96 -33.42 -9.68
N GLU A 80 -22.91 -32.62 -10.74
CA GLU A 80 -22.16 -32.96 -11.96
C GLU A 80 -20.65 -32.72 -11.75
N THR A 81 -19.84 -33.50 -12.50
CA THR A 81 -18.38 -33.32 -12.48
C THR A 81 -17.98 -32.05 -13.18
N ILE A 82 -17.05 -31.27 -12.57
CA ILE A 82 -16.57 -30.04 -13.13
C ILE A 82 -15.31 -30.30 -13.99
N ALA A 83 -15.33 -29.81 -15.22
CA ALA A 83 -14.14 -29.80 -16.07
C ALA A 83 -13.28 -28.54 -15.84
N ALA A 84 -12.03 -28.53 -16.32
CA ALA A 84 -11.10 -27.39 -16.14
C ALA A 84 -11.66 -26.06 -16.66
N TRP A 85 -12.38 -26.06 -17.79
CA TRP A 85 -13.06 -24.87 -18.29
C TRP A 85 -14.18 -24.38 -17.36
N GLY A 86 -14.90 -25.30 -16.71
CA GLY A 86 -15.94 -24.98 -15.73
C GLY A 86 -15.39 -24.26 -14.52
N ILE A 87 -14.19 -24.63 -14.04
CA ILE A 87 -13.47 -23.93 -12.98
C ILE A 87 -13.21 -22.48 -13.37
N ALA A 88 -12.72 -22.25 -14.60
CA ALA A 88 -12.45 -20.91 -15.11
C ALA A 88 -13.73 -20.07 -15.23
N VAL A 89 -14.84 -20.68 -15.72
CA VAL A 89 -16.13 -20.00 -15.82
C VAL A 89 -16.66 -19.60 -14.45
N VAL A 90 -16.68 -20.52 -13.48
CA VAL A 90 -17.13 -20.23 -12.10
C VAL A 90 -16.30 -19.12 -11.48
N HIS A 91 -14.97 -19.18 -11.63
CA HIS A 91 -14.06 -18.16 -11.10
C HIS A 91 -14.32 -16.79 -11.73
N SER A 92 -14.44 -16.72 -13.06
CA SER A 92 -14.74 -15.46 -13.76
C SER A 92 -16.12 -14.91 -13.42
N ALA A 93 -17.14 -15.77 -13.41
CA ALA A 93 -18.51 -15.38 -13.05
C ALA A 93 -18.58 -14.80 -11.63
N PHE A 94 -17.90 -15.45 -10.67
CA PHE A 94 -17.80 -14.95 -9.31
C PHE A 94 -17.16 -13.55 -9.26
N ASN A 95 -15.98 -13.36 -9.88
CA ASN A 95 -15.28 -12.09 -9.83
C ASN A 95 -16.07 -10.95 -10.47
N ILE A 96 -16.73 -11.22 -11.61
CA ILE A 96 -17.62 -10.24 -12.27
C ILE A 96 -18.81 -9.90 -11.36
N ALA A 97 -19.49 -10.90 -10.83
CA ALA A 97 -20.64 -10.70 -9.96
C ALA A 97 -20.26 -9.96 -8.67
N ALA A 98 -19.18 -10.37 -8.01
CA ALA A 98 -18.67 -9.71 -6.80
C ALA A 98 -18.32 -8.25 -7.07
N THR A 99 -17.65 -7.96 -8.20
CA THR A 99 -17.32 -6.59 -8.59
C THR A 99 -18.59 -5.75 -8.81
N LEU A 100 -19.55 -6.25 -9.58
CA LEU A 100 -20.80 -5.51 -9.85
C LEU A 100 -21.61 -5.26 -8.58
N ILE A 101 -21.65 -6.22 -7.66
CA ILE A 101 -22.38 -6.11 -6.39
C ILE A 101 -21.68 -5.15 -5.43
N LEU A 102 -20.35 -5.21 -5.32
CA LEU A 102 -19.58 -4.45 -4.32
C LEU A 102 -19.13 -3.07 -4.81
N LEU A 103 -19.11 -2.82 -6.12
CA LEU A 103 -18.71 -1.52 -6.68
C LEU A 103 -19.52 -0.33 -6.09
N PRO A 104 -20.84 -0.39 -5.91
CA PRO A 104 -21.60 0.67 -5.26
C PRO A 104 -21.21 0.90 -3.80
N PHE A 105 -20.57 -0.07 -3.16
CA PHE A 105 -20.13 -0.04 -1.75
C PHE A 105 -18.63 0.24 -1.60
N ALA A 106 -17.93 0.67 -2.66
CA ALA A 106 -16.49 0.95 -2.64
C ALA A 106 -16.09 1.90 -1.51
N ASN A 107 -16.83 3.00 -1.31
CA ASN A 107 -16.62 3.94 -0.20
C ASN A 107 -16.80 3.29 1.19
N GLY A 108 -17.63 2.25 1.29
CA GLY A 108 -17.80 1.46 2.52
C GLY A 108 -16.58 0.61 2.82
N LEU A 109 -16.01 -0.02 1.78
CA LEU A 109 -14.78 -0.82 1.90
C LEU A 109 -13.58 0.05 2.28
N GLU A 110 -13.48 1.25 1.69
CA GLU A 110 -12.47 2.25 2.03
C GLU A 110 -12.58 2.67 3.51
N LYS A 111 -13.78 3.03 3.98
CA LYS A 111 -14.01 3.37 5.39
C LYS A 111 -13.63 2.24 6.33
N LEU A 112 -13.90 0.99 5.95
CA LEU A 112 -13.52 -0.18 6.74
C LEU A 112 -12.01 -0.35 6.80
N ALA A 113 -11.30 -0.08 5.71
CA ALA A 113 -9.84 -0.10 5.68
C ALA A 113 -9.23 1.03 6.52
N ILE A 114 -9.79 2.23 6.48
CA ILE A 114 -9.37 3.37 7.34
C ILE A 114 -9.63 3.07 8.82
N LEU A 115 -10.74 2.42 9.15
CA LEU A 115 -11.04 2.01 10.54
C LEU A 115 -10.04 0.98 11.06
N THR A 116 -9.53 0.10 10.18
CA THR A 116 -8.56 -0.94 10.55
C THR A 116 -7.14 -0.38 10.62
N ILE A 117 -6.82 0.56 9.74
CA ILE A 117 -5.54 1.27 9.71
C ILE A 117 -5.86 2.77 9.83
N PRO A 118 -6.05 3.25 11.05
CA PRO A 118 -6.39 4.65 11.28
C PRO A 118 -5.23 5.57 10.90
N ASP A 119 -5.56 6.83 10.61
CA ASP A 119 -4.54 7.88 10.56
C ASP A 119 -3.95 8.07 11.96
N ASP A 120 -2.65 8.38 12.04
CA ASP A 120 -2.04 8.72 13.32
C ASP A 120 -2.74 9.96 13.88
N ALA A 121 -2.97 9.97 15.20
CA ALA A 121 -3.71 11.03 15.88
C ALA A 121 -2.96 12.39 15.89
N GLU A 122 -1.69 12.38 15.56
CA GLU A 122 -0.87 13.58 15.30
C GLU A 122 -0.80 13.87 13.80
N LYS A 123 -1.93 14.29 13.22
CA LYS A 123 -1.82 15.25 12.13
C LYS A 123 -1.35 16.56 12.78
N GLU A 124 -0.03 16.76 12.89
CA GLU A 124 0.47 18.12 12.75
C GLU A 124 -0.19 18.62 11.46
N SER A 125 -1.20 19.47 11.65
CA SER A 125 -1.86 20.07 10.50
C SER A 125 -0.74 20.77 9.76
N PHE A 126 -0.39 20.28 8.58
CA PHE A 126 0.52 21.01 7.70
C PHE A 126 -0.21 22.30 7.34
N ALA A 127 -0.17 23.26 8.27
CA ALA A 127 -0.79 24.60 8.12
C ALA A 127 -0.29 25.32 6.85
N LEU A 128 0.77 24.77 6.24
CA LEU A 128 1.37 25.20 4.99
C LEU A 128 0.54 24.80 3.75
N LEU A 129 -0.28 23.73 3.81
CA LEU A 129 -1.03 23.18 2.66
C LEU A 129 -2.54 23.41 2.81
N ASP A 130 -2.91 24.69 3.04
CA ASP A 130 -4.32 25.08 3.14
C ASP A 130 -5.04 24.92 1.78
N GLU A 131 -6.07 24.07 1.74
CA GLU A 131 -6.87 23.85 0.53
C GLU A 131 -7.53 25.12 -0.02
N ARG A 132 -7.73 26.14 0.81
CA ARG A 132 -8.25 27.46 0.36
C ARG A 132 -7.30 28.14 -0.62
N LEU A 133 -6.00 27.83 -0.59
CA LEU A 133 -5.02 28.35 -1.52
C LEU A 133 -5.18 27.80 -2.94
N LEU A 134 -5.91 26.69 -3.11
CA LEU A 134 -6.23 26.15 -4.44
C LEU A 134 -7.03 27.13 -5.29
N ASN A 135 -7.73 28.09 -4.67
CA ASN A 135 -8.39 29.21 -5.38
C ASN A 135 -7.39 30.22 -5.96
N THR A 136 -6.13 30.17 -5.55
CA THR A 136 -5.01 30.99 -6.05
C THR A 136 -3.84 30.09 -6.45
N PRO A 137 -3.91 29.45 -7.61
CA PRO A 137 -3.00 28.35 -7.96
C PRO A 137 -1.52 28.70 -7.88
N ALA A 138 -1.12 29.89 -8.31
CA ALA A 138 0.29 30.34 -8.24
C ALA A 138 0.83 30.39 -6.79
N VAL A 139 -0.01 30.77 -5.82
CA VAL A 139 0.33 30.78 -4.39
C VAL A 139 0.40 29.36 -3.88
N ALA A 140 -0.53 28.50 -4.30
CA ALA A 140 -0.57 27.09 -3.94
C ALA A 140 0.69 26.35 -4.42
N VAL A 141 1.15 26.59 -5.65
CA VAL A 141 2.41 26.05 -6.20
C VAL A 141 3.61 26.51 -5.38
N ALA A 142 3.68 27.80 -5.03
CA ALA A 142 4.77 28.33 -4.22
C ALA A 142 4.82 27.68 -2.82
N ARG A 143 3.67 27.44 -2.20
CA ARG A 143 3.55 26.76 -0.90
C ARG A 143 3.93 25.28 -0.99
N ALA A 144 3.46 24.58 -2.01
CA ALA A 144 3.86 23.20 -2.25
C ALA A 144 5.39 23.06 -2.44
N ARG A 145 5.99 23.99 -3.19
CA ARG A 145 7.46 24.03 -3.36
C ARG A 145 8.20 24.25 -2.04
N SER A 146 7.71 25.16 -1.18
CA SER A 146 8.30 25.37 0.14
C SER A 146 8.22 24.12 1.00
N ALA A 147 7.05 23.48 1.07
CA ALA A 147 6.86 22.26 1.84
C ALA A 147 7.72 21.08 1.30
N THR A 148 7.89 20.99 -0.02
CA THR A 148 8.82 20.02 -0.62
C THR A 148 10.27 20.28 -0.23
N ALA A 149 10.67 21.54 -0.09
CA ALA A 149 12.02 21.89 0.40
C ALA A 149 12.21 21.50 1.88
N ASP A 150 11.19 21.69 2.71
CA ASP A 150 11.21 21.26 4.13
C ASP A 150 11.31 19.72 4.23
N MET A 151 10.57 18.98 3.40
CA MET A 151 10.68 17.53 3.26
C MET A 151 12.09 17.08 2.85
N ALA A 152 12.70 17.76 1.87
CA ALA A 152 14.05 17.45 1.41
C ALA A 152 15.09 17.61 2.53
N GLU A 153 14.95 18.67 3.35
CA GLU A 153 15.84 18.88 4.49
C GLU A 153 15.71 17.80 5.55
N LEU A 154 14.48 17.33 5.84
CA LEU A 154 14.26 16.19 6.75
C LEU A 154 14.92 14.92 6.21
N ALA A 155 14.72 14.57 4.93
CA ALA A 155 15.36 13.42 4.31
C ALA A 155 16.88 13.50 4.36
N ARG A 156 17.45 14.68 4.05
CA ARG A 156 18.90 14.94 4.13
C ARG A 156 19.44 14.72 5.55
N VAL A 157 18.75 15.27 6.55
CA VAL A 157 19.16 15.14 7.96
C VAL A 157 19.09 13.69 8.40
N GLY A 158 18.01 12.97 8.05
CA GLY A 158 17.83 11.55 8.37
C GLY A 158 18.98 10.69 7.83
N VAL A 159 19.36 10.86 6.56
CA VAL A 159 20.49 10.13 5.96
C VAL A 159 21.80 10.43 6.68
N MET A 160 22.10 11.71 6.97
CA MET A 160 23.33 12.09 7.65
C MET A 160 23.40 11.51 9.06
N GLN A 161 22.30 11.49 9.78
CA GLN A 161 22.21 10.89 11.11
C GLN A 161 22.37 9.37 11.06
N ALA A 162 21.69 8.70 10.10
CA ALA A 162 21.84 7.26 9.90
C ALA A 162 23.29 6.87 9.54
N MET A 163 23.96 7.64 8.71
CA MET A 163 25.39 7.44 8.42
C MET A 163 26.26 7.57 9.68
N SER A 164 25.99 8.55 10.56
CA SER A 164 26.77 8.70 11.79
C SER A 164 26.63 7.50 12.74
N LEU A 165 25.50 6.82 12.73
CA LEU A 165 25.25 5.61 13.53
C LEU A 165 26.11 4.42 13.11
N THR A 166 26.60 4.39 11.89
CA THR A 166 27.57 3.35 11.44
C THR A 166 28.95 3.48 12.11
N HIS A 167 29.25 4.66 12.64
CA HIS A 167 30.51 4.93 13.36
C HIS A 167 30.33 4.77 14.87
N THR A 168 29.26 5.31 15.41
CA THR A 168 28.98 5.29 16.86
C THR A 168 27.49 5.12 17.05
N TRP A 169 27.11 3.99 17.67
CA TRP A 169 25.71 3.70 17.95
C TRP A 169 25.17 4.60 19.07
N ASP A 170 23.97 5.15 18.86
CA ASP A 170 23.20 5.92 19.84
C ASP A 170 21.71 5.61 19.65
N ASP A 171 21.09 4.99 20.66
CA ASP A 171 19.66 4.60 20.62
C ASP A 171 18.73 5.80 20.45
N THR A 172 19.09 6.96 21.01
CA THR A 172 18.29 8.19 20.93
C THR A 172 18.31 8.73 19.50
N LEU A 173 19.47 8.73 18.86
CA LEU A 173 19.63 9.14 17.47
C LEU A 173 18.97 8.14 16.52
N ALA A 174 19.03 6.85 16.82
CA ALA A 174 18.35 5.80 16.07
C ALA A 174 16.83 5.99 16.06
N GLN A 175 16.24 6.32 17.21
CA GLN A 175 14.81 6.64 17.30
C GLN A 175 14.47 7.91 16.53
N LYS A 176 15.33 8.93 16.60
CA LYS A 176 15.13 10.18 15.87
C LYS A 176 15.12 9.99 14.35
N VAL A 177 15.98 9.13 13.80
CA VAL A 177 15.96 8.79 12.35
C VAL A 177 14.62 8.17 11.96
N ARG A 178 14.06 7.26 12.77
CA ARG A 178 12.74 6.67 12.52
C ARG A 178 11.60 7.71 12.57
N ASP A 179 11.69 8.64 13.53
CA ASP A 179 10.68 9.70 13.68
C ASP A 179 10.76 10.69 12.51
N GLU A 180 11.94 10.98 11.99
CA GLU A 180 12.15 11.84 10.82
C GLU A 180 11.64 11.19 9.53
N GLU A 181 11.90 9.89 9.32
CA GLU A 181 11.34 9.13 8.20
C GLU A 181 9.81 9.14 8.23
N SER A 182 9.20 8.87 9.38
CA SER A 182 7.74 8.93 9.53
C SER A 182 7.16 10.33 9.23
N LYS A 183 7.93 11.40 9.46
CA LYS A 183 7.53 12.76 9.05
C LYS A 183 7.64 12.95 7.54
N VAL A 184 8.69 12.44 6.92
CA VAL A 184 8.87 12.50 5.45
C VAL A 184 7.72 11.77 4.74
N ASP A 185 7.30 10.60 5.23
CA ASP A 185 6.12 9.88 4.76
C ASP A 185 4.84 10.74 4.84
N GLN A 186 4.66 11.44 5.97
CA GLN A 186 3.49 12.33 6.14
C GLN A 186 3.54 13.51 5.15
N TYR A 187 4.74 14.05 4.86
CA TYR A 187 4.92 15.07 3.84
C TYR A 187 4.56 14.55 2.45
N GLU A 188 5.02 13.34 2.09
CA GLU A 188 4.72 12.70 0.80
C GLU A 188 3.22 12.55 0.60
N ASP A 189 2.51 11.95 1.55
CA ASP A 189 1.06 11.75 1.52
C ASP A 189 0.29 13.10 1.41
N ALA A 190 0.65 14.09 2.23
CA ALA A 190 -0.02 15.39 2.25
C ALA A 190 0.25 16.20 0.97
N LEU A 191 1.51 16.27 0.54
CA LEU A 191 1.90 16.95 -0.69
C LEU A 191 1.34 16.26 -1.92
N GLY A 192 1.38 14.92 -1.99
CA GLY A 192 0.84 14.15 -3.09
C GLY A 192 -0.65 14.44 -3.28
N THR A 193 -1.42 14.37 -2.19
CA THR A 193 -2.86 14.69 -2.21
C THR A 193 -3.11 16.14 -2.63
N TYR A 194 -2.34 17.09 -2.10
CA TYR A 194 -2.50 18.51 -2.42
C TYR A 194 -2.13 18.82 -3.87
N LEU A 195 -1.02 18.30 -4.38
CA LEU A 195 -0.55 18.49 -5.75
C LEU A 195 -1.50 17.87 -6.78
N VAL A 196 -2.12 16.72 -6.48
CA VAL A 196 -3.15 16.11 -7.33
C VAL A 196 -4.38 17.02 -7.41
N LYS A 197 -4.86 17.58 -6.29
CA LYS A 197 -5.94 18.57 -6.31
C LYS A 197 -5.55 19.82 -7.10
N LEU A 198 -4.33 20.32 -6.90
CA LEU A 198 -3.80 21.49 -7.59
C LEU A 198 -3.69 21.27 -9.11
N SER A 199 -3.32 20.06 -9.55
CA SER A 199 -3.23 19.70 -10.97
C SER A 199 -4.60 19.77 -11.69
N SER A 200 -5.69 19.68 -10.93
CA SER A 200 -7.07 19.78 -11.46
C SER A 200 -7.57 21.24 -11.56
N CYS A 201 -6.80 22.21 -11.05
CA CYS A 201 -7.11 23.62 -11.17
C CYS A 201 -6.65 24.18 -12.52
N GLU A 202 -7.13 25.38 -12.90
CA GLU A 202 -6.66 26.09 -14.08
C GLU A 202 -5.25 26.65 -13.82
N LEU A 203 -4.22 25.94 -14.29
CA LEU A 203 -2.82 26.29 -14.17
C LEU A 203 -2.29 26.88 -15.48
N ASN A 204 -1.40 27.85 -15.38
CA ASN A 204 -0.57 28.22 -16.53
C ASN A 204 0.48 27.13 -16.82
N HIS A 205 1.11 27.17 -17.97
CA HIS A 205 2.05 26.13 -18.40
C HIS A 205 3.23 25.95 -17.44
N ALA A 206 3.79 27.01 -16.88
CA ALA A 206 4.92 26.95 -15.94
C ALA A 206 4.52 26.33 -14.59
N ASP A 207 3.33 26.68 -14.08
CA ASP A 207 2.82 26.10 -12.84
C ASP A 207 2.46 24.62 -13.01
N SER A 208 1.86 24.23 -14.15
CA SER A 208 1.56 22.84 -14.47
C SER A 208 2.84 21.99 -14.55
N GLN A 209 3.89 22.52 -15.18
CA GLN A 209 5.20 21.85 -15.22
C GLN A 209 5.81 21.74 -13.82
N SER A 210 5.69 22.79 -13.00
CA SER A 210 6.17 22.78 -11.60
C SER A 210 5.45 21.71 -10.77
N VAL A 211 4.12 21.62 -10.85
CA VAL A 211 3.32 20.61 -10.15
C VAL A 211 3.75 19.20 -10.54
N ASN A 212 3.94 18.95 -11.84
CA ASN A 212 4.38 17.65 -12.31
C ASN A 212 5.81 17.30 -11.80
N THR A 213 6.71 18.26 -11.82
CA THR A 213 8.06 18.06 -11.26
C THR A 213 8.00 17.76 -9.77
N LEU A 214 7.21 18.51 -8.98
CA LEU A 214 7.07 18.31 -7.55
C LEU A 214 6.50 16.93 -7.22
N LEU A 215 5.51 16.43 -7.98
CA LEU A 215 4.95 15.10 -7.79
C LEU A 215 6.00 13.98 -7.90
N HIS A 216 6.95 14.10 -8.81
CA HIS A 216 8.06 13.15 -8.89
C HIS A 216 9.09 13.36 -7.77
N THR A 217 9.39 14.61 -7.47
CA THR A 217 10.42 14.98 -6.48
C THR A 217 10.06 14.50 -5.07
N ILE A 218 8.79 14.59 -4.65
CA ILE A 218 8.38 14.10 -3.33
C ILE A 218 8.62 12.60 -3.16
N SER A 219 8.33 11.79 -4.17
CA SER A 219 8.61 10.36 -4.14
C SER A 219 10.10 10.04 -4.13
N ASP A 220 10.94 10.88 -4.77
CA ASP A 220 12.40 10.71 -4.70
C ASP A 220 12.92 11.02 -3.29
N PHE A 221 12.39 12.03 -2.60
CA PHE A 221 12.78 12.35 -1.22
C PHE A 221 12.29 11.33 -0.21
N GLU A 222 11.11 10.76 -0.39
CA GLU A 222 10.61 9.63 0.41
C GLU A 222 11.57 8.43 0.27
N ARG A 223 11.95 8.05 -0.95
CA ARG A 223 12.92 6.96 -1.18
C ARG A 223 14.28 7.22 -0.55
N ILE A 224 14.76 8.46 -0.56
CA ILE A 224 16.00 8.84 0.13
C ILE A 224 15.84 8.63 1.65
N SER A 225 14.70 9.00 2.21
CA SER A 225 14.39 8.82 3.62
C SER A 225 14.28 7.34 4.00
N ASP A 226 13.64 6.51 3.17
CA ASP A 226 13.59 5.06 3.32
C ASP A 226 14.99 4.45 3.39
N HIS A 227 15.91 4.92 2.55
CA HIS A 227 17.30 4.47 2.60
C HIS A 227 17.99 4.85 3.91
N SER A 228 17.58 5.91 4.60
CA SER A 228 18.11 6.25 5.92
C SER A 228 17.77 5.18 6.96
N VAL A 229 16.56 4.62 6.90
CA VAL A 229 16.15 3.49 7.77
C VAL A 229 16.92 2.21 7.43
N ASN A 230 17.16 1.92 6.15
CA ASN A 230 17.99 0.79 5.74
C ASN A 230 19.44 0.90 6.26
N LEU A 231 20.01 2.11 6.25
CA LEU A 231 21.32 2.41 6.83
C LEU A 231 21.31 2.24 8.35
N LEU A 232 20.25 2.73 9.01
CA LEU A 232 20.03 2.55 10.43
C LEU A 232 19.96 1.06 10.82
N GLU A 233 19.21 0.26 10.08
CA GLU A 233 19.10 -1.19 10.32
C GLU A 233 20.47 -1.88 10.17
N SER A 234 21.24 -1.49 9.16
CA SER A 234 22.61 -1.98 8.97
C SER A 234 23.52 -1.58 10.14
N ALA A 235 23.43 -0.34 10.61
CA ALA A 235 24.19 0.13 11.78
C ALA A 235 23.78 -0.61 13.06
N GLN A 236 22.50 -0.88 13.25
CA GLN A 236 21.97 -1.66 14.36
C GLN A 236 22.47 -3.10 14.35
N GLU A 237 22.53 -3.71 13.17
CA GLU A 237 23.08 -5.06 13.00
C GLU A 237 24.58 -5.09 13.32
N MET A 238 25.33 -4.11 12.85
CA MET A 238 26.75 -3.96 13.17
C MET A 238 26.99 -3.83 14.67
N HIS A 239 26.22 -2.97 15.34
CA HIS A 239 26.30 -2.79 16.79
C HIS A 239 25.95 -4.08 17.55
N THR A 240 24.86 -4.77 17.17
CA THR A 240 24.40 -5.99 17.85
C THR A 240 25.36 -7.16 17.69
N LYS A 241 26.00 -7.26 16.51
CA LYS A 241 26.96 -8.33 16.19
C LYS A 241 28.42 -7.96 16.49
N GLU A 242 28.67 -6.78 17.07
CA GLU A 242 30.02 -6.25 17.35
C GLU A 242 30.93 -6.22 16.11
N ILE A 243 30.34 -5.96 14.92
CA ILE A 243 31.08 -5.86 13.65
C ILE A 243 31.71 -4.48 13.54
N ASN A 244 33.02 -4.44 13.25
CA ASN A 244 33.76 -3.21 13.02
C ASN A 244 34.37 -3.21 11.62
N PHE A 245 34.35 -2.04 10.96
CA PHE A 245 35.09 -1.84 9.72
C PHE A 245 36.60 -1.96 9.94
N SER A 246 37.33 -2.49 8.96
CA SER A 246 38.78 -2.41 8.93
C SER A 246 39.28 -0.97 8.87
N THR A 247 40.56 -0.74 9.20
CA THR A 247 41.14 0.61 9.14
C THR A 247 41.01 1.22 7.73
N ASP A 248 41.32 0.42 6.71
CA ASP A 248 41.26 0.83 5.32
C ASP A 248 39.80 1.19 4.88
N ALA A 249 38.82 0.35 5.29
CA ALA A 249 37.41 0.63 4.99
C ALA A 249 36.87 1.89 5.70
N ARG A 250 37.39 2.18 6.91
CA ARG A 250 37.06 3.43 7.62
C ARG A 250 37.61 4.68 6.91
N GLU A 251 38.82 4.59 6.35
CA GLU A 251 39.43 5.68 5.59
C GLU A 251 38.65 5.92 4.30
N GLU A 252 38.21 4.88 3.60
CA GLU A 252 37.38 5.00 2.38
C GLU A 252 35.98 5.58 2.66
N LEU A 253 35.38 5.30 3.82
CA LEU A 253 34.07 5.85 4.22
C LEU A 253 34.11 7.32 4.66
N GLN A 254 35.29 7.89 4.92
CA GLN A 254 35.48 9.28 5.35
C GLN A 254 35.67 10.28 4.19
N VAL A 255 35.53 9.86 2.95
CA VAL A 255 35.69 10.71 1.74
C VAL A 255 34.45 11.59 1.45
#